data_04cbbaee3f694685c17f48922355da4d
#
_entry.id   04cbbaee3f694685c17f48922355da4d
#
_cell.length_a   1.000
_cell.length_b   1.000
_cell.length_c   1.000
_cell.angle_alpha   90.00
_cell.angle_beta   90.00
_cell.angle_gamma   90.00
#
_symmetry.space_group_name_H-M   'P 1'
#
loop_
_entity.id
_entity.type
_entity.pdbx_description
1 polymer ?
#
loop_
_entity_poly.entity_id
_entity_poly.type
_entity_poly.pdbx_seq_one_letter_code
_entity_poly.pdbx_strand_id
1 'polypeptide(L)'
;MTDADLTGRPVVFRGGTVLTLDDSHRVLPGADVLVSGDQIVAVGPGLSVPDGTLEIDASGGIVMPGMVDTHRHMWQTAMRGYGADWTLTQYFVWNYLQYGKLFRPEDIHAGNLLSALEAIDAGVTTTVDWSHNNHTVDHAEAAVDALISVPGRFVFAYGNIQAGPWEWSATPEFRAFVARRITPGNDMLGFQMAFDVTGDPAFPEKAAFEVARDLGAPVTTHAGVWGATNDDGIRLMYENGFMTPQTVYVHAATLTRDSYNRIAATGGYASVSTESEQSAGQGYPPTWVLREHNIPVSLSMDTSVWWSADLFSAMRATLSADRARVHLEAHNKGETVTHHHLRAEDVVHFATRGGAKALGLDALIGSIEPGKKADIVLIKNDDSPVMFPVLNPYGHVVFQAQRGDVHTVVVNGRIVKHNHRLTDADSLGKARRAVDQTVEYLQGQLGPDAWAEGMHPEIPATTLFENPYTYTEYGKRGAEAE
;
A
#
# COMPACT_ATOMS: atom_id res chain seq x y z
N MET A 1 -17.98 10.53 23.24
CA MET A 1 -17.17 9.49 23.89
C MET A 1 -15.73 9.96 23.93
N THR A 2 -15.09 9.89 25.08
CA THR A 2 -13.64 10.15 25.21
C THR A 2 -12.85 8.92 24.79
N ASP A 3 -11.56 9.06 24.53
CA ASP A 3 -10.67 7.92 24.18
C ASP A 3 -10.73 6.84 25.29
N ALA A 4 -10.89 7.25 26.57
CA ALA A 4 -11.07 6.35 27.71
C ALA A 4 -12.36 5.52 27.63
N ASP A 5 -13.42 6.01 26.98
CA ASP A 5 -14.69 5.28 26.81
C ASP A 5 -14.60 4.21 25.73
N LEU A 6 -13.58 4.28 24.85
CA LEU A 6 -13.39 3.43 23.68
C LEU A 6 -12.29 2.35 23.88
N THR A 7 -11.56 2.39 25.00
CA THR A 7 -10.43 1.47 25.23
C THR A 7 -10.73 0.45 26.33
N GLY A 8 -10.23 -0.77 26.16
CA GLY A 8 -10.14 -1.78 27.22
C GLY A 8 -11.41 -2.59 27.50
N ARG A 9 -12.51 -2.38 26.80
CA ARG A 9 -13.73 -3.19 26.92
C ARG A 9 -14.05 -3.92 25.63
N PRO A 10 -14.83 -5.03 25.68
CA PRO A 10 -15.28 -5.70 24.46
C PRO A 10 -16.09 -4.75 23.57
N VAL A 11 -16.02 -4.95 22.27
CA VAL A 11 -16.75 -4.19 21.24
C VAL A 11 -17.55 -5.14 20.39
N VAL A 12 -18.80 -4.82 20.09
CA VAL A 12 -19.60 -5.56 19.12
C VAL A 12 -20.14 -4.63 18.03
N PHE A 13 -19.92 -5.03 16.77
CA PHE A 13 -20.59 -4.44 15.62
C PHE A 13 -21.91 -5.20 15.43
N ARG A 14 -23.05 -4.50 15.48
CA ARG A 14 -24.39 -5.11 15.47
C ARG A 14 -25.05 -5.01 14.09
N GLY A 15 -25.50 -6.16 13.59
CA GLY A 15 -26.47 -6.23 12.49
C GLY A 15 -25.95 -5.76 11.12
N GLY A 16 -24.63 -5.73 10.91
CA GLY A 16 -24.02 -5.31 9.67
C GLY A 16 -24.05 -6.38 8.58
N THR A 17 -23.71 -6.01 7.35
CA THR A 17 -23.35 -6.98 6.31
C THR A 17 -21.86 -7.28 6.45
N VAL A 18 -21.49 -8.46 6.94
CA VAL A 18 -20.10 -8.84 7.17
C VAL A 18 -19.52 -9.50 5.93
N LEU A 19 -18.44 -8.93 5.39
CA LEU A 19 -17.57 -9.54 4.38
C LEU A 19 -16.43 -10.25 5.11
N THR A 20 -16.45 -11.57 5.17
CA THR A 20 -15.48 -12.31 5.97
C THR A 20 -14.09 -12.36 5.35
N LEU A 21 -13.98 -12.38 4.03
CA LEU A 21 -12.72 -12.59 3.28
C LEU A 21 -11.94 -13.84 3.75
N ASP A 22 -12.63 -14.78 4.41
CA ASP A 22 -12.11 -16.10 4.71
C ASP A 22 -11.98 -16.97 3.44
N ASP A 23 -11.55 -18.22 3.54
CA ASP A 23 -11.40 -19.10 2.38
C ASP A 23 -12.71 -19.34 1.61
N SER A 24 -13.85 -19.12 2.25
CA SER A 24 -15.19 -19.30 1.66
C SER A 24 -15.78 -17.98 1.14
N HIS A 25 -15.12 -16.84 1.34
CA HIS A 25 -15.56 -15.50 0.92
C HIS A 25 -17.01 -15.21 1.32
N ARG A 26 -17.41 -15.57 2.54
CA ARG A 26 -18.80 -15.45 2.98
C ARG A 26 -19.24 -14.01 3.09
N VAL A 27 -20.48 -13.78 2.66
CA VAL A 27 -21.21 -12.54 2.92
C VAL A 27 -22.32 -12.89 3.93
N LEU A 28 -22.28 -12.27 5.11
CA LEU A 28 -23.20 -12.56 6.21
C LEU A 28 -24.09 -11.34 6.50
N PRO A 29 -25.30 -11.25 5.91
CA PRO A 29 -26.23 -10.15 6.17
C PRO A 29 -26.76 -10.19 7.61
N GLY A 30 -26.85 -9.01 8.25
CA GLY A 30 -27.40 -8.88 9.59
C GLY A 30 -26.58 -9.60 10.67
N ALA A 31 -25.29 -9.79 10.45
CA ALA A 31 -24.41 -10.46 11.38
C ALA A 31 -23.74 -9.47 12.35
N ASP A 32 -23.36 -10.00 13.51
CA ASP A 32 -22.56 -9.30 14.51
C ASP A 32 -21.10 -9.74 14.40
N VAL A 33 -20.18 -8.86 14.80
CA VAL A 33 -18.76 -9.16 15.00
C VAL A 33 -18.37 -8.75 16.42
N LEU A 34 -18.00 -9.70 17.27
CA LEU A 34 -17.57 -9.45 18.64
C LEU A 34 -16.05 -9.45 18.74
N VAL A 35 -15.52 -8.39 19.33
CA VAL A 35 -14.10 -8.17 19.60
C VAL A 35 -13.88 -8.15 21.12
N SER A 36 -12.85 -8.83 21.59
CA SER A 36 -12.41 -8.78 23.00
C SER A 36 -10.90 -8.77 23.07
N GLY A 37 -10.34 -7.82 23.80
CA GLY A 37 -8.92 -7.54 23.74
C GLY A 37 -8.51 -7.14 22.33
N ASP A 38 -7.51 -7.81 21.79
CA ASP A 38 -6.99 -7.55 20.45
C ASP A 38 -7.53 -8.51 19.36
N GLN A 39 -8.52 -9.38 19.71
CA GLN A 39 -8.97 -10.46 18.84
C GLN A 39 -10.46 -10.37 18.49
N ILE A 40 -10.80 -10.87 17.31
CA ILE A 40 -12.16 -11.25 16.93
C ILE A 40 -12.49 -12.56 17.66
N VAL A 41 -13.54 -12.55 18.50
CA VAL A 41 -13.90 -13.73 19.28
C VAL A 41 -15.12 -14.48 18.74
N ALA A 42 -16.03 -13.79 18.04
CA ALA A 42 -17.18 -14.42 17.41
C ALA A 42 -17.70 -13.61 16.22
N VAL A 43 -18.29 -14.31 15.26
CA VAL A 43 -18.98 -13.75 14.08
C VAL A 43 -20.25 -14.53 13.82
N GLY A 44 -21.39 -13.87 13.73
CA GLY A 44 -22.68 -14.49 13.46
C GLY A 44 -23.85 -13.63 13.90
N PRO A 45 -25.09 -14.00 13.59
CA PRO A 45 -26.26 -13.22 13.94
C PRO A 45 -26.61 -13.34 15.45
N GLY A 46 -26.98 -12.21 16.07
CA GLY A 46 -27.58 -12.18 17.41
C GLY A 46 -26.65 -12.68 18.52
N LEU A 47 -25.36 -12.32 18.48
CA LEU A 47 -24.38 -12.77 19.46
C LEU A 47 -24.73 -12.27 20.87
N SER A 48 -24.67 -13.17 21.85
CA SER A 48 -24.64 -12.81 23.27
C SER A 48 -23.29 -12.19 23.59
N VAL A 49 -23.31 -11.08 24.32
CA VAL A 49 -22.09 -10.31 24.64
C VAL A 49 -21.93 -10.15 26.16
N PRO A 50 -20.71 -10.02 26.66
CA PRO A 50 -20.47 -9.72 28.09
C PRO A 50 -21.09 -8.38 28.50
N ASP A 51 -21.41 -8.24 29.79
CA ASP A 51 -21.84 -6.96 30.37
C ASP A 51 -20.77 -5.88 30.15
N GLY A 52 -21.22 -4.67 29.85
CA GLY A 52 -20.32 -3.53 29.59
C GLY A 52 -19.67 -3.50 28.19
N THR A 53 -20.06 -4.42 27.31
CA THR A 53 -19.62 -4.37 25.88
C THR A 53 -20.10 -3.08 25.24
N LEU A 54 -19.19 -2.43 24.45
CA LEU A 54 -19.57 -1.30 23.62
C LEU A 54 -20.28 -1.83 22.37
N GLU A 55 -21.51 -1.40 22.15
CA GLU A 55 -22.26 -1.76 20.96
C GLU A 55 -22.15 -0.64 19.90
N ILE A 56 -21.73 -1.01 18.70
CA ILE A 56 -21.67 -0.14 17.53
C ILE A 56 -22.72 -0.62 16.53
N ASP A 57 -23.69 0.24 16.22
CA ASP A 57 -24.70 -0.06 15.22
C ASP A 57 -24.06 -0.10 13.82
N ALA A 58 -24.01 -1.30 13.26
CA ALA A 58 -23.52 -1.56 11.90
C ALA A 58 -24.67 -1.82 10.91
N SER A 59 -25.93 -1.71 11.33
CA SER A 59 -27.08 -1.93 10.47
C SER A 59 -27.04 -1.00 9.25
N GLY A 60 -27.33 -1.54 8.06
CA GLY A 60 -27.20 -0.82 6.80
C GLY A 60 -25.76 -0.61 6.30
N GLY A 61 -24.77 -0.90 7.12
CA GLY A 61 -23.34 -0.79 6.79
C GLY A 61 -22.69 -2.12 6.41
N ILE A 62 -21.44 -2.02 6.00
CA ILE A 62 -20.57 -3.16 5.64
C ILE A 62 -19.44 -3.24 6.66
N VAL A 63 -19.29 -4.40 7.31
CA VAL A 63 -18.15 -4.72 8.18
C VAL A 63 -17.19 -5.61 7.40
N MET A 64 -15.94 -5.21 7.28
CA MET A 64 -14.91 -5.93 6.54
C MET A 64 -13.57 -5.88 7.27
N PRO A 65 -12.59 -6.75 6.90
CA PRO A 65 -11.23 -6.62 7.41
C PRO A 65 -10.65 -5.25 7.08
N GLY A 66 -9.77 -4.76 7.94
CA GLY A 66 -8.95 -3.59 7.64
C GLY A 66 -8.17 -3.78 6.34
N MET A 67 -8.09 -2.73 5.54
CA MET A 67 -7.32 -2.76 4.29
C MET A 67 -5.83 -2.75 4.58
N VAL A 68 -5.06 -3.34 3.64
CA VAL A 68 -3.60 -3.49 3.71
C VAL A 68 -2.99 -2.86 2.49
N ASP A 69 -2.24 -1.78 2.69
CA ASP A 69 -1.50 -1.06 1.67
C ASP A 69 -0.05 -1.57 1.63
N THR A 70 0.32 -2.27 0.57
CA THR A 70 1.59 -2.99 0.48
C THR A 70 2.75 -2.18 -0.10
N HIS A 71 2.50 -0.92 -0.46
CA HIS A 71 3.53 0.00 -0.95
C HIS A 71 3.07 1.45 -0.86
N ARG A 72 3.75 2.24 -0.03
CA ARG A 72 3.50 3.67 0.13
C ARG A 72 4.78 4.41 0.46
N HIS A 73 5.05 5.52 -0.24
CA HIS A 73 6.12 6.45 0.09
C HIS A 73 5.61 7.52 1.07
N MET A 74 5.55 7.15 2.36
CA MET A 74 4.84 7.94 3.37
C MET A 74 5.43 9.34 3.58
N TRP A 75 6.76 9.49 3.50
CA TRP A 75 7.44 10.77 3.67
C TRP A 75 6.99 11.83 2.66
N GLN A 76 6.59 11.40 1.45
CA GLN A 76 6.15 12.30 0.38
C GLN A 76 4.80 12.96 0.63
N THR A 77 4.05 12.49 1.63
CA THR A 77 2.74 13.04 1.96
C THR A 77 2.82 14.51 2.41
N ALA A 78 3.99 14.98 2.86
CA ALA A 78 4.24 16.41 3.10
C ALA A 78 4.07 17.27 1.83
N MET A 79 4.26 16.68 0.65
CA MET A 79 4.16 17.33 -0.66
C MET A 79 2.89 16.92 -1.43
N ARG A 80 1.81 16.60 -0.73
CA ARG A 80 0.53 16.15 -1.29
C ARG A 80 0.03 17.02 -2.44
N GLY A 81 -0.23 16.37 -3.59
CA GLY A 81 -0.81 17.02 -4.78
C GLY A 81 0.14 17.96 -5.52
N TYR A 82 1.38 18.14 -5.03
CA TYR A 82 2.34 19.05 -5.65
C TYR A 82 2.71 18.63 -7.07
N GLY A 83 2.82 17.33 -7.32
CA GLY A 83 3.18 16.73 -8.59
C GLY A 83 1.98 16.19 -9.39
N ALA A 84 0.79 16.76 -9.24
CA ALA A 84 -0.44 16.20 -9.84
C ALA A 84 -0.36 15.96 -11.36
N ASP A 85 0.44 16.74 -12.07
CA ASP A 85 0.60 16.65 -13.53
C ASP A 85 1.96 16.05 -13.96
N TRP A 86 2.72 15.47 -13.02
CA TRP A 86 4.04 14.91 -13.34
C TRP A 86 3.95 13.58 -14.09
N THR A 87 4.88 13.43 -15.02
CA THR A 87 5.33 12.11 -15.50
C THR A 87 6.33 11.50 -14.53
N LEU A 88 6.63 10.22 -14.69
CA LEU A 88 7.64 9.55 -13.88
C LEU A 88 9.02 10.24 -13.96
N THR A 89 9.41 10.76 -15.14
CA THR A 89 10.66 11.49 -15.31
C THR A 89 10.67 12.78 -14.48
N GLN A 90 9.58 13.55 -14.53
CA GLN A 90 9.44 14.77 -13.73
C GLN A 90 9.49 14.45 -12.23
N TYR A 91 8.83 13.38 -11.81
CA TYR A 91 8.89 12.90 -10.44
C TYR A 91 10.33 12.60 -9.99
N PHE A 92 11.12 11.84 -10.78
CA PHE A 92 12.51 11.57 -10.42
C PHE A 92 13.35 12.85 -10.33
N VAL A 93 13.22 13.76 -11.29
CA VAL A 93 14.00 15.01 -11.29
C VAL A 93 13.63 15.89 -10.10
N TRP A 94 12.34 16.11 -9.85
CA TRP A 94 11.92 17.05 -8.81
C TRP A 94 11.85 16.41 -7.42
N ASN A 95 11.28 15.23 -7.31
CA ASN A 95 11.12 14.60 -6.01
C ASN A 95 12.44 14.11 -5.43
N TYR A 96 13.31 13.48 -6.24
CA TYR A 96 14.56 12.93 -5.71
C TYR A 96 15.76 13.86 -5.88
N LEU A 97 15.91 14.49 -7.04
CA LEU A 97 17.13 15.24 -7.34
C LEU A 97 17.07 16.70 -6.86
N GLN A 98 15.86 17.26 -6.66
CA GLN A 98 15.67 18.62 -6.19
C GLN A 98 15.31 18.63 -4.71
N TYR A 99 14.02 18.59 -4.37
CA TYR A 99 13.62 18.80 -2.98
C TYR A 99 13.77 17.57 -2.06
N GLY A 100 13.74 16.35 -2.57
CA GLY A 100 13.94 15.15 -1.73
C GLY A 100 15.26 15.16 -0.97
N LYS A 101 16.32 15.73 -1.58
CA LYS A 101 17.63 15.89 -0.93
C LYS A 101 17.64 16.90 0.21
N LEU A 102 16.66 17.79 0.24
CA LEU A 102 16.55 18.86 1.25
C LEU A 102 15.81 18.39 2.50
N PHE A 103 15.10 17.24 2.42
CA PHE A 103 14.36 16.73 3.56
C PHE A 103 15.30 16.45 4.75
N ARG A 104 14.90 17.00 5.89
CA ARG A 104 15.54 16.74 7.19
C ARG A 104 14.81 15.61 7.91
N PRO A 105 15.36 15.03 8.98
CA PRO A 105 14.66 14.04 9.79
C PRO A 105 13.26 14.47 10.24
N GLU A 106 13.10 15.72 10.68
CA GLU A 106 11.80 16.26 11.08
C GLU A 106 10.79 16.36 9.93
N ASP A 107 11.25 16.53 8.68
CA ASP A 107 10.40 16.57 7.49
C ASP A 107 9.92 15.17 7.11
N ILE A 108 10.78 14.16 7.26
CA ILE A 108 10.42 12.73 7.15
C ILE A 108 9.36 12.40 8.21
N HIS A 109 9.60 12.77 9.46
CA HIS A 109 8.62 12.56 10.54
C HIS A 109 7.26 13.19 10.20
N ALA A 110 7.23 14.43 9.71
CA ALA A 110 6.02 15.15 9.37
C ALA A 110 5.21 14.42 8.26
N GLY A 111 5.87 14.03 7.17
CA GLY A 111 5.26 13.29 6.07
C GLY A 111 4.70 11.95 6.51
N ASN A 112 5.50 11.17 7.25
CA ASN A 112 5.11 9.85 7.75
C ASN A 112 3.94 9.94 8.74
N LEU A 113 3.96 10.89 9.67
CA LEU A 113 2.87 11.10 10.63
C LEU A 113 1.55 11.43 9.93
N LEU A 114 1.57 12.36 8.97
CA LEU A 114 0.37 12.71 8.21
C LEU A 114 -0.15 11.53 7.39
N SER A 115 0.76 10.77 6.74
CA SER A 115 0.42 9.59 5.94
C SER A 115 -0.17 8.46 6.78
N ALA A 116 0.37 8.21 7.98
CA ALA A 116 -0.14 7.19 8.89
C ALA A 116 -1.57 7.50 9.35
N LEU A 117 -1.84 8.75 9.71
CA LEU A 117 -3.18 9.20 10.09
C LEU A 117 -4.16 9.12 8.92
N GLU A 118 -3.73 9.47 7.72
CA GLU A 118 -4.51 9.39 6.50
C GLU A 118 -4.89 7.95 6.14
N ALA A 119 -3.94 7.01 6.26
CA ALA A 119 -4.18 5.59 6.01
C ALA A 119 -5.30 5.07 6.93
N ILE A 120 -5.20 5.35 8.23
CA ILE A 120 -6.23 4.96 9.21
C ILE A 120 -7.57 5.62 8.90
N ASP A 121 -7.58 6.93 8.58
CA ASP A 121 -8.81 7.64 8.22
C ASP A 121 -9.52 7.02 7.02
N ALA A 122 -8.75 6.47 6.08
CA ALA A 122 -9.25 5.77 4.90
C ALA A 122 -9.59 4.28 5.14
N GLY A 123 -9.44 3.74 6.36
CA GLY A 123 -9.71 2.33 6.67
C GLY A 123 -8.56 1.37 6.34
N VAL A 124 -7.37 1.89 6.08
CA VAL A 124 -6.15 1.10 5.93
C VAL A 124 -5.54 0.88 7.31
N THR A 125 -5.57 -0.36 7.79
CA THR A 125 -5.10 -0.71 9.14
C THR A 125 -3.64 -1.15 9.16
N THR A 126 -3.13 -1.59 8.01
CA THR A 126 -1.73 -2.02 7.82
C THR A 126 -1.13 -1.31 6.61
N THR A 127 0.04 -0.68 6.77
CA THR A 127 0.71 0.06 5.69
C THR A 127 2.20 -0.26 5.66
N VAL A 128 2.72 -0.53 4.46
CA VAL A 128 4.17 -0.57 4.21
C VAL A 128 4.64 0.85 3.94
N ASP A 129 5.55 1.37 4.76
CA ASP A 129 6.32 2.57 4.46
C ASP A 129 7.55 2.19 3.63
N TRP A 130 7.47 2.30 2.31
CA TRP A 130 8.61 2.17 1.41
C TRP A 130 9.49 3.41 1.52
N SER A 131 10.28 3.47 2.61
CA SER A 131 11.01 4.63 3.11
C SER A 131 12.39 4.71 2.47
N HIS A 132 12.48 5.31 1.29
CA HIS A 132 13.71 5.32 0.49
C HIS A 132 14.47 6.65 0.53
N ASN A 133 14.06 7.59 1.38
CA ASN A 133 14.72 8.88 1.55
C ASN A 133 15.52 8.97 2.87
N ASN A 134 16.06 7.82 3.33
CA ASN A 134 16.86 7.76 4.55
C ASN A 134 18.32 8.09 4.25
N HIS A 135 18.63 9.37 4.07
CA HIS A 135 20.00 9.84 3.78
C HIS A 135 20.97 9.51 4.92
N THR A 136 20.46 9.52 6.15
CA THR A 136 21.15 9.09 7.36
C THR A 136 20.23 8.23 8.21
N VAL A 137 20.77 7.56 9.21
CA VAL A 137 19.98 6.79 10.17
C VAL A 137 19.00 7.67 10.94
N ASP A 138 19.29 8.95 11.17
CA ASP A 138 18.38 9.88 11.85
C ASP A 138 17.07 10.08 11.07
N HIS A 139 17.10 10.03 9.73
CA HIS A 139 15.87 10.04 8.91
C HIS A 139 15.02 8.78 9.17
N ALA A 140 15.66 7.61 9.23
CA ALA A 140 14.97 6.36 9.53
C ALA A 140 14.41 6.32 10.96
N GLU A 141 15.14 6.88 11.94
CA GLU A 141 14.66 7.05 13.32
C GLU A 141 13.40 7.92 13.34
N ALA A 142 13.43 9.06 12.66
CA ALA A 142 12.30 9.99 12.58
C ALA A 142 11.09 9.35 11.88
N ALA A 143 11.30 8.56 10.82
CA ALA A 143 10.26 7.80 10.16
C ALA A 143 9.59 6.82 11.13
N VAL A 144 10.38 5.99 11.80
CA VAL A 144 9.88 4.99 12.76
C VAL A 144 9.20 5.66 13.95
N ASP A 145 9.72 6.78 14.47
CA ASP A 145 9.08 7.55 15.56
C ASP A 145 7.68 8.03 15.16
N ALA A 146 7.52 8.50 13.92
CA ALA A 146 6.21 8.87 13.40
C ALA A 146 5.25 7.66 13.36
N LEU A 147 5.69 6.51 12.83
CA LEU A 147 4.86 5.32 12.71
C LEU A 147 4.39 4.80 14.08
N ILE A 148 5.31 4.66 15.06
CA ILE A 148 4.95 4.14 16.38
C ILE A 148 4.09 5.12 17.20
N SER A 149 4.05 6.39 16.84
CA SER A 149 3.21 7.40 17.49
C SER A 149 1.73 7.29 17.12
N VAL A 150 1.41 6.53 16.06
CA VAL A 150 0.06 6.35 15.53
C VAL A 150 -0.38 4.90 15.78
N PRO A 151 -1.61 4.65 16.28
CA PRO A 151 -2.09 3.30 16.58
C PRO A 151 -2.51 2.55 15.31
N GLY A 152 -1.58 2.37 14.37
CA GLY A 152 -1.67 1.59 13.15
C GLY A 152 -0.70 0.41 13.17
N ARG A 153 -0.86 -0.51 12.23
CA ARG A 153 0.12 -1.57 11.97
C ARG A 153 0.98 -1.14 10.78
N PHE A 154 2.28 -1.15 10.96
CA PHE A 154 3.20 -0.67 9.92
C PHE A 154 4.29 -1.70 9.62
N VAL A 155 4.78 -1.68 8.38
CA VAL A 155 6.00 -2.37 7.97
C VAL A 155 6.97 -1.30 7.47
N PHE A 156 8.05 -1.08 8.20
CA PHE A 156 9.08 -0.12 7.80
C PHE A 156 10.03 -0.78 6.79
N ALA A 157 9.94 -0.37 5.53
CA ALA A 157 10.80 -0.87 4.46
C ALA A 157 11.93 0.13 4.22
N TYR A 158 13.10 -0.16 4.81
CA TYR A 158 14.26 0.74 4.79
C TYR A 158 14.92 0.75 3.42
N GLY A 159 15.10 1.93 2.85
CA GLY A 159 15.85 2.20 1.64
C GLY A 159 16.57 3.55 1.69
N ASN A 160 17.52 3.75 0.76
CA ASN A 160 18.16 5.04 0.51
C ASN A 160 18.45 5.16 -0.98
N ILE A 161 17.73 6.05 -1.66
CA ILE A 161 17.87 6.28 -3.10
C ILE A 161 19.13 7.06 -3.48
N GLN A 162 19.78 7.71 -2.51
CA GLN A 162 20.99 8.51 -2.75
C GLN A 162 22.28 7.69 -2.68
N ALA A 163 22.20 6.42 -2.27
CA ALA A 163 23.35 5.52 -2.14
C ALA A 163 22.98 4.10 -2.59
N GLY A 164 23.94 3.36 -3.11
CA GLY A 164 23.73 1.98 -3.49
C GLY A 164 23.34 1.10 -2.27
N PRO A 165 22.45 0.09 -2.45
CA PRO A 165 22.04 -0.75 -1.34
C PRO A 165 23.21 -1.51 -0.70
N TRP A 166 24.27 -1.83 -1.46
CA TRP A 166 25.51 -2.43 -0.95
C TRP A 166 26.33 -1.48 -0.07
N GLU A 167 26.12 -0.16 -0.18
CA GLU A 167 26.81 0.85 0.63
C GLU A 167 26.12 1.02 1.98
N TRP A 168 24.85 1.46 1.98
CA TRP A 168 24.14 1.77 3.22
C TRP A 168 23.85 0.53 4.07
N SER A 169 23.57 -0.64 3.48
CA SER A 169 23.25 -1.85 4.22
C SER A 169 24.49 -2.46 4.91
N ALA A 170 25.70 -2.16 4.42
CA ALA A 170 26.95 -2.62 5.01
C ALA A 170 27.38 -1.82 6.25
N THR A 171 26.76 -0.66 6.51
CA THR A 171 27.19 0.23 7.59
C THR A 171 26.85 -0.31 8.98
N PRO A 172 27.74 -0.11 9.98
CA PRO A 172 27.42 -0.45 11.37
C PRO A 172 26.21 0.29 11.92
N GLU A 173 25.99 1.53 11.46
CA GLU A 173 24.88 2.41 11.85
C GLU A 173 23.54 1.81 11.45
N PHE A 174 23.42 1.30 10.21
CA PHE A 174 22.22 0.59 9.75
C PHE A 174 21.93 -0.64 10.62
N ARG A 175 22.94 -1.50 10.86
CA ARG A 175 22.75 -2.70 11.69
C ARG A 175 22.38 -2.34 13.14
N ALA A 176 22.98 -1.29 13.69
CA ALA A 176 22.65 -0.80 15.04
C ALA A 176 21.21 -0.22 15.09
N PHE A 177 20.77 0.48 14.04
CA PHE A 177 19.39 0.93 13.90
C PHE A 177 18.41 -0.24 13.92
N VAL A 178 18.61 -1.24 13.06
CA VAL A 178 17.73 -2.42 12.99
C VAL A 178 17.67 -3.12 14.35
N ALA A 179 18.83 -3.38 14.97
CA ALA A 179 18.91 -4.06 16.28
C ALA A 179 18.19 -3.29 17.40
N ARG A 180 18.16 -1.96 17.33
CA ARG A 180 17.53 -1.11 18.35
C ARG A 180 16.03 -0.92 18.14
N ARG A 181 15.59 -0.76 16.88
CA ARG A 181 14.22 -0.34 16.55
C ARG A 181 13.30 -1.49 16.18
N ILE A 182 13.84 -2.56 15.63
CA ILE A 182 13.06 -3.67 15.13
C ILE A 182 13.10 -4.82 16.12
N THR A 183 11.96 -5.08 16.73
CA THR A 183 11.81 -6.22 17.66
C THR A 183 11.25 -7.41 16.89
N PRO A 184 11.97 -8.53 16.81
CA PRO A 184 11.44 -9.74 16.19
C PRO A 184 10.11 -10.18 16.82
N GLY A 185 9.11 -10.48 15.97
CA GLY A 185 7.78 -10.89 16.42
C GLY A 185 6.87 -9.75 16.87
N ASN A 186 7.27 -8.49 16.74
CA ASN A 186 6.37 -7.35 16.91
C ASN A 186 5.44 -7.28 15.68
N ASP A 187 4.17 -7.61 15.90
CA ASP A 187 3.17 -7.61 14.83
C ASP A 187 2.61 -6.21 14.50
N MET A 188 2.97 -5.18 15.28
CA MET A 188 2.57 -3.79 15.02
C MET A 188 3.62 -2.98 14.26
N LEU A 189 4.89 -3.40 14.26
CA LEU A 189 5.96 -2.81 13.49
C LEU A 189 6.85 -3.90 12.88
N GLY A 190 6.57 -4.25 11.63
CA GLY A 190 7.40 -5.14 10.82
C GLY A 190 8.58 -4.42 10.18
N PHE A 191 9.45 -5.20 9.53
CA PHE A 191 10.62 -4.67 8.83
C PHE A 191 10.85 -5.37 7.50
N GLN A 192 11.23 -4.61 6.49
CA GLN A 192 11.71 -5.08 5.19
C GLN A 192 12.92 -4.24 4.75
N MET A 193 13.73 -4.76 3.85
CA MET A 193 14.70 -3.97 3.11
C MET A 193 14.12 -3.60 1.74
N ALA A 194 14.22 -2.33 1.37
CA ALA A 194 13.63 -1.75 0.17
C ALA A 194 14.73 -1.24 -0.76
N PHE A 195 14.95 -1.92 -1.87
CA PHE A 195 15.93 -1.51 -2.89
C PHE A 195 15.65 -2.17 -4.25
N ASP A 196 16.15 -1.53 -5.29
CA ASP A 196 16.01 -1.97 -6.66
C ASP A 196 17.29 -2.62 -7.17
N VAL A 197 17.16 -3.50 -8.17
CA VAL A 197 18.26 -4.23 -8.80
C VAL A 197 18.48 -3.68 -10.20
N THR A 198 19.63 -3.07 -10.41
CA THR A 198 19.94 -2.34 -11.65
C THR A 198 20.08 -3.23 -12.90
N GLY A 199 20.31 -4.53 -12.71
CA GLY A 199 20.60 -5.46 -13.80
C GLY A 199 22.06 -5.42 -14.27
N ASP A 200 22.94 -4.70 -13.56
CA ASP A 200 24.37 -4.73 -13.79
C ASP A 200 24.89 -6.18 -13.65
N PRO A 201 25.60 -6.74 -14.65
CA PRO A 201 26.17 -8.08 -14.57
C PRO A 201 27.10 -8.30 -13.36
N ALA A 202 27.72 -7.24 -12.82
CA ALA A 202 28.52 -7.32 -11.59
C ALA A 202 27.68 -7.59 -10.34
N PHE A 203 26.37 -7.35 -10.42
CA PHE A 203 25.38 -7.57 -9.38
C PHE A 203 25.80 -7.03 -7.99
N PRO A 204 26.07 -5.72 -7.88
CA PRO A 204 26.54 -5.13 -6.62
C PRO A 204 25.50 -5.26 -5.49
N GLU A 205 24.22 -5.31 -5.82
CA GLU A 205 23.10 -5.49 -4.87
C GLU A 205 23.14 -6.83 -4.14
N LYS A 206 23.91 -7.81 -4.63
CA LYS A 206 24.13 -9.10 -3.96
C LYS A 206 24.50 -8.95 -2.49
N ALA A 207 25.35 -7.99 -2.16
CA ALA A 207 25.77 -7.74 -0.79
C ALA A 207 24.59 -7.31 0.10
N ALA A 208 23.66 -6.50 -0.42
CA ALA A 208 22.45 -6.11 0.31
C ALA A 208 21.49 -7.28 0.53
N PHE A 209 21.34 -8.17 -0.45
CA PHE A 209 20.57 -9.41 -0.27
C PHE A 209 21.16 -10.34 0.79
N GLU A 210 22.48 -10.43 0.86
CA GLU A 210 23.17 -11.20 1.92
C GLU A 210 22.88 -10.59 3.29
N VAL A 211 22.91 -9.27 3.42
CA VAL A 211 22.51 -8.57 4.63
C VAL A 211 21.03 -8.81 4.99
N ALA A 212 20.12 -8.74 4.02
CA ALA A 212 18.72 -9.03 4.24
C ALA A 212 18.51 -10.45 4.76
N ARG A 213 19.19 -11.42 4.17
CA ARG A 213 19.17 -12.82 4.63
C ARG A 213 19.71 -12.99 6.04
N ASP A 214 20.83 -12.34 6.38
CA ASP A 214 21.42 -12.37 7.74
C ASP A 214 20.47 -11.80 8.79
N LEU A 215 19.71 -10.77 8.43
CA LEU A 215 18.71 -10.13 9.29
C LEU A 215 17.37 -10.88 9.32
N GLY A 216 17.16 -11.86 8.44
CA GLY A 216 15.85 -12.49 8.25
C GLY A 216 14.80 -11.51 7.72
N ALA A 217 15.22 -10.44 7.03
CA ALA A 217 14.36 -9.39 6.52
C ALA A 217 13.88 -9.72 5.10
N PRO A 218 12.56 -9.70 4.82
CA PRO A 218 12.06 -9.73 3.46
C PRO A 218 12.57 -8.55 2.64
N VAL A 219 12.59 -8.72 1.31
CA VAL A 219 12.95 -7.66 0.37
C VAL A 219 11.73 -7.23 -0.43
N THR A 220 11.54 -5.92 -0.57
CA THR A 220 10.60 -5.31 -1.49
C THR A 220 11.36 -4.49 -2.52
N THR A 221 10.97 -4.59 -3.79
CA THR A 221 11.66 -3.95 -4.92
C THR A 221 10.64 -3.43 -5.94
N HIS A 222 10.85 -2.23 -6.48
CA HIS A 222 10.11 -1.84 -7.69
C HIS A 222 10.56 -2.77 -8.84
N ALA A 223 9.63 -3.24 -9.63
CA ALA A 223 9.91 -4.19 -10.68
C ALA A 223 9.18 -3.85 -11.98
N GLY A 224 9.86 -3.98 -13.11
CA GLY A 224 9.28 -3.70 -14.41
C GLY A 224 8.83 -2.24 -14.58
N VAL A 225 9.46 -1.33 -13.90
CA VAL A 225 9.32 0.12 -14.05
C VAL A 225 10.66 0.70 -14.45
N TRP A 226 10.61 1.80 -15.14
CA TRP A 226 11.77 2.53 -15.56
C TRP A 226 12.70 2.93 -14.40
N GLY A 227 13.99 2.57 -14.49
CA GLY A 227 14.99 2.86 -13.47
C GLY A 227 14.99 1.93 -12.25
N ALA A 228 14.08 0.94 -12.22
CA ALA A 228 13.95 -0.05 -11.15
C ALA A 228 14.40 -1.45 -11.62
N THR A 229 14.04 -2.49 -10.88
CA THR A 229 14.39 -3.89 -11.22
C THR A 229 13.74 -4.32 -12.52
N ASN A 230 14.54 -4.47 -13.57
CA ASN A 230 14.14 -4.93 -14.89
C ASN A 230 14.28 -6.46 -15.02
N ASP A 231 14.09 -7.01 -16.24
CA ASP A 231 14.22 -8.45 -16.48
C ASP A 231 15.62 -8.99 -16.16
N ASP A 232 16.68 -8.20 -16.40
CA ASP A 232 18.04 -8.60 -16.02
C ASP A 232 18.20 -8.64 -14.50
N GLY A 233 17.63 -7.67 -13.79
CA GLY A 233 17.59 -7.68 -12.32
C GLY A 233 16.83 -8.89 -11.77
N ILE A 234 15.66 -9.20 -12.31
CA ILE A 234 14.89 -10.42 -11.95
C ILE A 234 15.71 -11.67 -12.23
N ARG A 235 16.39 -11.74 -13.37
CA ARG A 235 17.26 -12.87 -13.72
C ARG A 235 18.41 -13.04 -12.72
N LEU A 236 19.10 -11.95 -12.37
CA LEU A 236 20.21 -11.97 -11.41
C LEU A 236 19.73 -12.42 -10.02
N MET A 237 18.59 -11.92 -9.56
CA MET A 237 17.97 -12.37 -8.29
C MET A 237 17.67 -13.88 -8.33
N TYR A 238 17.08 -14.36 -9.44
CA TYR A 238 16.71 -15.76 -9.60
C TYR A 238 17.93 -16.68 -9.60
N GLU A 239 18.92 -16.38 -10.44
CA GLU A 239 20.14 -17.18 -10.60
C GLU A 239 20.97 -17.26 -9.32
N ASN A 240 20.89 -16.24 -8.44
CA ASN A 240 21.60 -16.21 -7.16
C ASN A 240 20.74 -16.66 -5.97
N GLY A 241 19.48 -17.08 -6.17
CA GLY A 241 18.63 -17.62 -5.12
C GLY A 241 18.15 -16.58 -4.09
N PHE A 242 17.95 -15.32 -4.52
CA PHE A 242 17.46 -14.23 -3.66
C PHE A 242 15.96 -13.95 -3.80
N MET A 243 15.30 -14.58 -4.77
CA MET A 243 13.84 -14.54 -4.86
C MET A 243 13.22 -15.53 -3.87
N THR A 244 12.30 -15.05 -3.04
CA THR A 244 11.66 -15.84 -1.97
C THR A 244 10.14 -15.65 -2.00
N PRO A 245 9.37 -16.54 -1.35
CA PRO A 245 7.92 -16.34 -1.18
C PRO A 245 7.54 -15.04 -0.44
N GLN A 246 8.47 -14.39 0.23
CA GLN A 246 8.26 -13.13 0.94
C GLN A 246 8.73 -11.91 0.15
N THR A 247 9.25 -12.10 -1.07
CA THR A 247 9.65 -10.97 -1.93
C THR A 247 8.41 -10.29 -2.50
N VAL A 248 8.35 -8.96 -2.39
CA VAL A 248 7.27 -8.14 -2.96
C VAL A 248 7.81 -7.36 -4.15
N TYR A 249 7.23 -7.60 -5.33
CA TYR A 249 7.54 -6.91 -6.59
C TYR A 249 6.51 -5.81 -6.80
N VAL A 250 6.93 -4.56 -6.59
CA VAL A 250 6.04 -3.40 -6.72
C VAL A 250 5.87 -3.06 -8.20
N HIS A 251 4.66 -2.77 -8.61
CA HIS A 251 4.19 -2.56 -9.98
C HIS A 251 4.24 -3.83 -10.84
N ALA A 252 5.40 -4.42 -11.04
CA ALA A 252 5.61 -5.57 -11.95
C ALA A 252 5.01 -5.34 -13.35
N ALA A 253 5.01 -4.09 -13.85
CA ALA A 253 4.14 -3.64 -14.93
C ALA A 253 4.65 -3.98 -16.33
N THR A 254 5.96 -3.99 -16.56
CA THR A 254 6.58 -4.13 -17.90
C THR A 254 7.60 -5.25 -18.00
N LEU A 255 7.41 -6.32 -17.25
CA LEU A 255 8.29 -7.50 -17.25
C LEU A 255 7.96 -8.43 -18.41
N THR A 256 8.98 -9.20 -18.85
CA THR A 256 8.80 -10.27 -19.83
C THR A 256 8.11 -11.49 -19.21
N ARG A 257 7.59 -12.37 -20.05
CA ARG A 257 6.99 -13.66 -19.63
C ARG A 257 7.98 -14.51 -18.82
N ASP A 258 9.28 -14.46 -19.18
CA ASP A 258 10.33 -15.17 -18.42
C ASP A 258 10.47 -14.67 -17.00
N SER A 259 10.39 -13.37 -16.77
CA SER A 259 10.43 -12.79 -15.43
C SER A 259 9.19 -13.18 -14.61
N TYR A 260 8.01 -13.13 -15.20
CA TYR A 260 6.80 -13.64 -14.52
C TYR A 260 6.90 -15.12 -14.19
N ASN A 261 7.46 -15.96 -15.08
CA ASN A 261 7.71 -17.37 -14.77
C ASN A 261 8.66 -17.55 -13.57
N ARG A 262 9.72 -16.75 -13.48
CA ARG A 262 10.65 -16.78 -12.33
C ARG A 262 9.98 -16.36 -11.04
N ILE A 263 9.19 -15.28 -11.06
CA ILE A 263 8.40 -14.83 -9.90
C ILE A 263 7.42 -15.93 -9.45
N ALA A 264 6.68 -16.51 -10.39
CA ALA A 264 5.73 -17.59 -10.08
C ALA A 264 6.44 -18.83 -9.48
N ALA A 265 7.61 -19.21 -10.02
CA ALA A 265 8.39 -20.36 -9.54
C ALA A 265 8.94 -20.16 -8.12
N THR A 266 9.13 -18.91 -7.67
CA THR A 266 9.70 -18.57 -6.35
C THR A 266 8.64 -18.17 -5.33
N GLY A 267 7.38 -17.95 -5.76
CA GLY A 267 6.23 -17.74 -4.88
C GLY A 267 6.08 -16.31 -4.34
N GLY A 268 6.77 -15.31 -4.90
CA GLY A 268 6.64 -13.91 -4.50
C GLY A 268 5.30 -13.27 -4.87
N TYR A 269 5.08 -12.04 -4.39
CA TYR A 269 3.85 -11.27 -4.55
C TYR A 269 4.07 -10.04 -5.43
N ALA A 270 3.05 -9.63 -6.18
CA ALA A 270 3.04 -8.34 -6.85
C ALA A 270 2.17 -7.34 -6.08
N SER A 271 2.71 -6.14 -5.84
CA SER A 271 1.99 -4.99 -5.30
C SER A 271 1.65 -4.04 -6.43
N VAL A 272 0.37 -3.92 -6.77
CA VAL A 272 -0.11 -3.13 -7.92
C VAL A 272 -0.65 -1.79 -7.45
N SER A 273 -0.15 -0.71 -8.08
CA SER A 273 -0.53 0.69 -7.82
C SER A 273 -1.11 1.31 -9.10
N THR A 274 -2.30 0.87 -9.49
CA THR A 274 -2.88 1.15 -10.82
C THR A 274 -2.91 2.63 -11.21
N GLU A 275 -3.23 3.53 -10.28
CA GLU A 275 -3.25 4.97 -10.57
C GLU A 275 -1.86 5.46 -10.99
N SER A 276 -0.82 5.01 -10.30
CA SER A 276 0.57 5.35 -10.58
C SER A 276 1.04 4.76 -11.92
N GLU A 277 0.80 3.47 -12.13
CA GLU A 277 1.20 2.76 -13.34
C GLU A 277 0.65 3.41 -14.60
N GLN A 278 -0.64 3.77 -14.61
CA GLN A 278 -1.30 4.39 -15.75
C GLN A 278 -0.92 5.85 -15.95
N SER A 279 -0.89 6.64 -14.89
CA SER A 279 -0.80 8.10 -15.03
C SER A 279 0.64 8.59 -15.05
N ALA A 280 1.58 7.94 -14.35
CA ALA A 280 2.99 8.29 -14.41
C ALA A 280 3.74 7.70 -15.61
N GLY A 281 3.14 6.73 -16.30
CA GLY A 281 3.78 6.05 -17.43
C GLY A 281 4.70 4.90 -17.01
N GLN A 282 4.42 4.25 -15.90
CA GLN A 282 5.19 3.11 -15.39
C GLN A 282 4.82 1.79 -16.09
N GLY A 283 3.81 1.77 -16.91
CA GLY A 283 3.31 0.60 -17.62
C GLY A 283 1.81 0.42 -17.44
N TYR A 284 1.24 -0.62 -18.06
CA TYR A 284 -0.16 -0.97 -17.86
C TYR A 284 -0.29 -1.91 -16.66
N PRO A 285 -1.31 -1.73 -15.79
CA PRO A 285 -1.50 -2.58 -14.61
C PRO A 285 -1.49 -4.06 -14.97
N PRO A 286 -0.61 -4.88 -14.38
CA PRO A 286 -0.34 -6.24 -14.86
C PRO A 286 -1.31 -7.30 -14.31
N THR A 287 -2.45 -6.93 -13.73
CA THR A 287 -3.37 -7.84 -13.04
C THR A 287 -3.74 -9.08 -13.86
N TRP A 288 -3.89 -8.93 -15.18
CA TRP A 288 -4.22 -10.05 -16.06
C TRP A 288 -3.06 -11.04 -16.22
N VAL A 289 -1.84 -10.57 -16.48
CA VAL A 289 -0.67 -11.44 -16.66
C VAL A 289 -0.26 -12.09 -15.34
N LEU A 290 -0.40 -11.39 -14.22
CA LEU A 290 -0.15 -11.95 -12.90
C LEU A 290 -1.08 -13.13 -12.61
N ARG A 291 -2.38 -13.01 -12.95
CA ARG A 291 -3.35 -14.10 -12.83
C ARG A 291 -3.04 -15.27 -13.76
N GLU A 292 -2.64 -15.00 -15.03
CA GLU A 292 -2.22 -16.06 -15.97
C GLU A 292 -1.05 -16.87 -15.44
N HIS A 293 -0.12 -16.24 -14.72
CA HIS A 293 1.03 -16.91 -14.11
C HIS A 293 0.78 -17.37 -12.67
N ASN A 294 -0.46 -17.21 -12.14
CA ASN A 294 -0.81 -17.51 -10.74
C ASN A 294 0.09 -16.78 -9.72
N ILE A 295 0.55 -15.58 -10.05
CA ILE A 295 1.27 -14.72 -9.13
C ILE A 295 0.24 -13.99 -8.26
N PRO A 296 0.31 -14.12 -6.91
CA PRO A 296 -0.62 -13.45 -6.04
C PRO A 296 -0.48 -11.91 -6.10
N VAL A 297 -1.63 -11.24 -6.03
CA VAL A 297 -1.72 -9.78 -6.15
C VAL A 297 -2.11 -9.16 -4.81
N SER A 298 -1.48 -8.03 -4.48
CA SER A 298 -1.91 -7.07 -3.48
C SER A 298 -2.07 -5.69 -4.11
N LEU A 299 -2.77 -4.78 -3.45
CA LEU A 299 -2.93 -3.41 -3.90
C LEU A 299 -2.15 -2.44 -3.03
N SER A 300 -1.83 -1.32 -3.64
CA SER A 300 -1.16 -0.20 -2.99
C SER A 300 -1.56 1.13 -3.63
N MET A 301 -1.26 2.23 -2.94
CA MET A 301 -1.56 3.57 -3.41
C MET A 301 -0.32 4.33 -3.92
N ASP A 302 0.89 3.83 -3.66
CA ASP A 302 2.19 4.40 -4.02
C ASP A 302 2.46 5.75 -3.32
N THR A 303 2.02 6.87 -3.86
CA THR A 303 2.34 8.19 -3.29
C THR A 303 1.22 9.20 -3.44
N SER A 304 1.00 9.98 -2.39
CA SER A 304 0.05 11.09 -2.38
C SER A 304 0.58 12.39 -3.00
N VAL A 305 1.80 12.41 -3.51
CA VAL A 305 2.31 13.52 -4.35
C VAL A 305 1.46 13.66 -5.61
N TRP A 306 0.99 12.54 -6.15
CA TRP A 306 0.19 12.45 -7.38
C TRP A 306 -1.26 12.07 -7.13
N TRP A 307 -1.47 10.97 -6.34
CA TRP A 307 -2.70 10.20 -6.39
C TRP A 307 -3.55 10.36 -5.15
N SER A 308 -4.73 9.75 -5.21
CA SER A 308 -5.55 9.59 -4.03
C SER A 308 -4.81 8.75 -2.97
N ALA A 309 -5.11 9.00 -1.71
CA ALA A 309 -4.43 8.34 -0.62
C ALA A 309 -5.25 7.18 -0.05
N ASP A 310 -6.10 6.55 -0.85
CA ASP A 310 -6.98 5.49 -0.37
C ASP A 310 -7.07 4.30 -1.33
N LEU A 311 -7.30 3.12 -0.76
CA LEU A 311 -7.46 1.89 -1.52
C LEU A 311 -8.82 1.75 -2.20
N PHE A 312 -9.83 2.58 -1.90
CA PHE A 312 -11.09 2.59 -2.66
C PHE A 312 -10.84 3.02 -4.09
N SER A 313 -10.06 4.08 -4.28
CA SER A 313 -9.63 4.54 -5.61
C SER A 313 -8.76 3.50 -6.30
N ALA A 314 -7.79 2.91 -5.60
CA ALA A 314 -6.91 1.87 -6.14
C ALA A 314 -7.71 0.63 -6.62
N MET A 315 -8.67 0.13 -5.83
CA MET A 315 -9.56 -0.97 -6.22
C MET A 315 -10.37 -0.63 -7.48
N ARG A 316 -10.94 0.58 -7.52
CA ARG A 316 -11.76 1.06 -8.64
C ARG A 316 -10.95 1.21 -9.92
N ALA A 317 -9.76 1.82 -9.82
CA ALA A 317 -8.84 1.98 -10.94
C ALA A 317 -8.40 0.63 -11.50
N THR A 318 -7.99 -0.30 -10.62
CA THR A 318 -7.54 -1.66 -11.00
C THR A 318 -8.63 -2.42 -11.76
N LEU A 319 -9.85 -2.42 -11.23
CA LEU A 319 -10.96 -3.12 -11.86
C LEU A 319 -11.35 -2.48 -13.20
N SER A 320 -11.32 -1.15 -13.29
CA SER A 320 -11.63 -0.41 -14.50
C SER A 320 -10.58 -0.63 -15.60
N ALA A 321 -9.30 -0.62 -15.23
CA ALA A 321 -8.19 -0.87 -16.16
C ALA A 321 -8.25 -2.29 -16.75
N ASP A 322 -8.40 -3.33 -15.91
CA ASP A 322 -8.51 -4.72 -16.39
C ASP A 322 -9.70 -4.88 -17.36
N ARG A 323 -10.86 -4.33 -17.01
CA ARG A 323 -12.06 -4.39 -17.87
C ARG A 323 -11.89 -3.63 -19.18
N ALA A 324 -11.30 -2.44 -19.15
CA ALA A 324 -11.03 -1.65 -20.35
C ALA A 324 -10.15 -2.43 -21.34
N ARG A 325 -9.10 -3.10 -20.85
CA ARG A 325 -8.23 -3.96 -21.65
C ARG A 325 -9.00 -5.12 -22.28
N VAL A 326 -9.78 -5.84 -21.48
CA VAL A 326 -10.57 -7.00 -21.96
C VAL A 326 -11.58 -6.59 -23.04
N HIS A 327 -12.28 -5.46 -22.86
CA HIS A 327 -13.19 -4.94 -23.86
C HIS A 327 -12.46 -4.53 -25.14
N LEU A 328 -11.32 -3.85 -25.03
CA LEU A 328 -10.53 -3.43 -26.19
C LEU A 328 -10.04 -4.63 -27.00
N GLU A 329 -9.55 -5.68 -26.34
CA GLU A 329 -9.10 -6.91 -27.00
C GLU A 329 -10.25 -7.64 -27.73
N ALA A 330 -11.43 -7.72 -27.10
CA ALA A 330 -12.61 -8.34 -27.70
C ALA A 330 -13.08 -7.54 -28.92
N HIS A 331 -13.18 -6.20 -28.78
CA HIS A 331 -13.60 -5.32 -29.90
C HIS A 331 -12.64 -5.39 -31.09
N ASN A 332 -11.35 -5.51 -30.85
CA ASN A 332 -10.35 -5.67 -31.93
C ASN A 332 -10.56 -6.99 -32.71
N LYS A 333 -11.19 -7.99 -32.09
CA LYS A 333 -11.57 -9.27 -32.73
C LYS A 333 -12.99 -9.27 -33.30
N GLY A 334 -13.73 -8.16 -33.16
CA GLY A 334 -15.16 -8.07 -33.54
C GLY A 334 -16.08 -8.84 -32.57
N GLU A 335 -15.63 -9.08 -31.35
CA GLU A 335 -16.34 -9.82 -30.31
C GLU A 335 -16.89 -8.87 -29.22
N THR A 336 -17.81 -9.38 -28.40
CA THR A 336 -18.31 -8.69 -27.20
C THR A 336 -17.96 -9.49 -25.95
N VAL A 337 -17.64 -8.78 -24.87
CA VAL A 337 -17.38 -9.40 -23.57
C VAL A 337 -18.70 -9.77 -22.91
N THR A 338 -18.89 -11.03 -22.57
CA THR A 338 -20.11 -11.53 -21.93
C THR A 338 -19.99 -11.69 -20.42
N HIS A 339 -18.76 -11.70 -19.87
CA HIS A 339 -18.49 -11.75 -18.43
C HIS A 339 -17.09 -11.19 -18.13
N HIS A 340 -16.92 -10.64 -16.95
CA HIS A 340 -15.62 -10.17 -16.48
C HIS A 340 -14.90 -11.25 -15.66
N HIS A 341 -13.63 -11.46 -15.94
CA HIS A 341 -12.79 -12.39 -15.21
C HIS A 341 -12.31 -11.80 -13.87
N LEU A 342 -12.03 -10.49 -13.82
CA LEU A 342 -11.74 -9.78 -12.57
C LEU A 342 -13.01 -9.16 -12.02
N ARG A 343 -13.36 -9.49 -10.78
CA ARG A 343 -14.59 -9.08 -10.11
C ARG A 343 -14.31 -8.13 -8.94
N ALA A 344 -15.36 -7.48 -8.45
CA ALA A 344 -15.25 -6.60 -7.27
C ALA A 344 -14.74 -7.35 -6.03
N GLU A 345 -15.13 -8.60 -5.86
CA GLU A 345 -14.65 -9.48 -4.80
C GLU A 345 -13.13 -9.67 -4.84
N ASP A 346 -12.56 -9.83 -6.05
CA ASP A 346 -11.12 -10.07 -6.22
C ASP A 346 -10.30 -8.85 -5.78
N VAL A 347 -10.70 -7.63 -6.16
CA VAL A 347 -9.95 -6.42 -5.79
C VAL A 347 -10.12 -6.07 -4.31
N VAL A 348 -11.25 -6.39 -3.67
CA VAL A 348 -11.39 -6.29 -2.21
C VAL A 348 -10.47 -7.30 -1.52
N HIS A 349 -10.36 -8.52 -2.06
CA HIS A 349 -9.40 -9.51 -1.59
C HIS A 349 -7.96 -9.01 -1.72
N PHE A 350 -7.59 -8.42 -2.86
CA PHE A 350 -6.25 -7.85 -3.07
C PHE A 350 -5.91 -6.75 -2.05
N ALA A 351 -6.90 -5.91 -1.73
CA ALA A 351 -6.76 -4.80 -0.77
C ALA A 351 -6.81 -5.24 0.71
N THR A 352 -7.08 -6.50 1.01
CA THR A 352 -7.22 -7.03 2.38
C THR A 352 -6.34 -8.25 2.59
N ARG A 353 -6.87 -9.45 2.36
CA ARG A 353 -6.17 -10.71 2.59
C ARG A 353 -4.98 -10.91 1.64
N GLY A 354 -5.08 -10.45 0.40
CA GLY A 354 -3.96 -10.46 -0.55
C GLY A 354 -2.76 -9.66 -0.02
N GLY A 355 -3.02 -8.46 0.48
CA GLY A 355 -2.01 -7.63 1.15
C GLY A 355 -1.45 -8.28 2.42
N ALA A 356 -2.31 -8.86 3.26
CA ALA A 356 -1.86 -9.57 4.46
C ALA A 356 -0.93 -10.74 4.12
N LYS A 357 -1.26 -11.52 3.08
CA LYS A 357 -0.40 -12.61 2.58
C LYS A 357 0.94 -12.12 2.05
N ALA A 358 0.93 -11.01 1.29
CA ALA A 358 2.16 -10.42 0.76
C ALA A 358 3.15 -10.02 1.87
N LEU A 359 2.63 -9.71 3.06
CA LEU A 359 3.41 -9.33 4.24
C LEU A 359 3.66 -10.50 5.22
N GLY A 360 3.15 -11.70 4.93
CA GLY A 360 3.24 -12.86 5.84
C GLY A 360 2.39 -12.70 7.11
N LEU A 361 1.35 -11.86 7.07
CA LEU A 361 0.48 -11.54 8.20
C LEU A 361 -0.91 -12.19 8.10
N ASP A 362 -1.18 -13.02 7.11
CA ASP A 362 -2.51 -13.58 6.84
C ASP A 362 -3.01 -14.56 7.91
N ALA A 363 -2.14 -15.10 8.72
CA ALA A 363 -2.52 -15.82 9.94
C ALA A 363 -3.08 -14.90 11.03
N LEU A 364 -2.74 -13.60 11.00
CA LEU A 364 -3.11 -12.61 12.00
C LEU A 364 -4.26 -11.71 11.58
N ILE A 365 -4.24 -11.22 10.32
CA ILE A 365 -5.16 -10.18 9.81
C ILE A 365 -5.69 -10.54 8.40
N GLY A 366 -6.46 -9.64 7.80
CA GLY A 366 -6.91 -9.72 6.40
C GLY A 366 -8.22 -10.48 6.20
N SER A 367 -8.82 -11.05 7.25
CA SER A 367 -10.15 -11.67 7.23
C SER A 367 -10.87 -11.52 8.57
N ILE A 368 -12.20 -11.58 8.57
CA ILE A 368 -13.04 -11.58 9.78
C ILE A 368 -13.27 -13.02 10.21
N GLU A 369 -12.37 -13.52 11.04
CA GLU A 369 -12.40 -14.89 11.57
C GLU A 369 -12.09 -14.89 13.07
N PRO A 370 -12.82 -15.71 13.89
CA PRO A 370 -12.48 -15.86 15.29
C PRO A 370 -11.02 -16.31 15.49
N GLY A 371 -10.33 -15.67 16.44
CA GLY A 371 -8.92 -15.90 16.74
C GLY A 371 -7.95 -14.98 16.02
N LYS A 372 -8.36 -14.30 14.96
CA LYS A 372 -7.53 -13.27 14.30
C LYS A 372 -7.55 -11.95 15.05
N LYS A 373 -6.56 -11.13 14.80
CA LYS A 373 -6.49 -9.76 15.33
C LYS A 373 -7.67 -8.94 14.80
N ALA A 374 -8.18 -8.08 15.64
CA ALA A 374 -9.29 -7.22 15.32
C ALA A 374 -8.78 -5.97 14.58
N ASP A 375 -8.46 -6.16 13.30
CA ASP A 375 -8.23 -5.11 12.33
C ASP A 375 -9.50 -5.06 11.45
N ILE A 376 -10.40 -4.12 11.74
CA ILE A 376 -11.78 -4.10 11.22
C ILE A 376 -12.16 -2.69 10.76
N VAL A 377 -12.89 -2.63 9.65
CA VAL A 377 -13.50 -1.40 9.12
C VAL A 377 -15.01 -1.56 9.04
N LEU A 378 -15.73 -0.59 9.57
CA LEU A 378 -17.15 -0.38 9.30
C LEU A 378 -17.28 0.74 8.26
N ILE A 379 -17.82 0.41 7.10
CA ILE A 379 -18.24 1.36 6.07
C ILE A 379 -19.73 1.60 6.26
N LYS A 380 -20.09 2.80 6.70
CA LYS A 380 -21.46 3.24 6.97
C LYS A 380 -21.50 4.75 6.96
N ASN A 381 -22.51 5.33 6.32
CA ASN A 381 -22.73 6.77 6.35
C ASN A 381 -24.22 7.03 6.09
N ASP A 382 -24.97 7.22 7.16
CA ASP A 382 -26.42 7.40 7.08
C ASP A 382 -26.81 8.73 6.41
N ASP A 383 -25.89 9.70 6.36
CA ASP A 383 -26.09 10.98 5.69
C ASP A 383 -25.73 10.95 4.20
N SER A 384 -25.13 9.85 3.71
CA SER A 384 -24.70 9.70 2.33
C SER A 384 -25.72 8.90 1.50
N PRO A 385 -26.34 9.48 0.47
CA PRO A 385 -27.28 8.74 -0.37
C PRO A 385 -26.63 7.61 -1.16
N VAL A 386 -25.31 7.63 -1.37
CA VAL A 386 -24.60 6.57 -2.09
C VAL A 386 -24.48 5.28 -1.27
N MET A 387 -24.69 5.34 0.04
CA MET A 387 -24.65 4.17 0.91
C MET A 387 -25.96 3.37 0.93
N PHE A 388 -26.95 3.71 0.09
CA PHE A 388 -28.23 3.01 -0.01
C PHE A 388 -28.75 2.95 -1.46
N PRO A 389 -29.30 1.79 -1.90
CA PRO A 389 -29.32 0.49 -1.24
C PRO A 389 -28.03 -0.31 -1.45
N VAL A 390 -27.66 -1.14 -0.49
CA VAL A 390 -26.55 -2.10 -0.61
C VAL A 390 -27.06 -3.42 -1.18
N LEU A 391 -26.99 -3.60 -2.50
CA LEU A 391 -27.48 -4.81 -3.19
C LEU A 391 -26.38 -5.83 -3.46
N ASN A 392 -25.18 -5.35 -3.76
CA ASN A 392 -23.96 -6.16 -3.92
C ASN A 392 -22.86 -5.58 -3.04
N PRO A 393 -22.60 -6.15 -1.86
CA PRO A 393 -21.67 -5.53 -0.91
C PRO A 393 -20.25 -5.33 -1.44
N TYR A 394 -19.67 -6.30 -2.17
CA TYR A 394 -18.37 -6.13 -2.81
C TYR A 394 -18.38 -5.03 -3.87
N GLY A 395 -19.41 -5.03 -4.74
CA GLY A 395 -19.58 -3.97 -5.72
C GLY A 395 -19.81 -2.61 -5.08
N HIS A 396 -20.47 -2.58 -3.92
CA HIS A 396 -20.71 -1.35 -3.17
C HIS A 396 -19.40 -0.79 -2.61
N VAL A 397 -18.57 -1.61 -1.97
CA VAL A 397 -17.23 -1.21 -1.49
C VAL A 397 -16.38 -0.62 -2.62
N VAL A 398 -16.36 -1.27 -3.79
CA VAL A 398 -15.48 -0.84 -4.89
C VAL A 398 -16.00 0.40 -5.60
N PHE A 399 -17.29 0.46 -5.92
CA PHE A 399 -17.81 1.48 -6.83
C PHE A 399 -18.57 2.62 -6.18
N GLN A 400 -19.10 2.43 -4.99
CA GLN A 400 -19.96 3.41 -4.32
C GLN A 400 -19.28 4.03 -3.11
N ALA A 401 -18.72 3.21 -2.22
CA ALA A 401 -18.09 3.69 -1.00
C ALA A 401 -16.84 4.54 -1.28
N GLN A 402 -16.58 5.47 -0.36
CA GLN A 402 -15.44 6.37 -0.39
C GLN A 402 -14.84 6.47 1.01
N ARG A 403 -13.66 7.07 1.11
CA ARG A 403 -12.99 7.35 2.40
C ARG A 403 -13.91 8.05 3.42
N GLY A 404 -14.75 8.97 2.96
CA GLY A 404 -15.72 9.67 3.81
C GLY A 404 -16.79 8.77 4.43
N ASP A 405 -17.02 7.58 3.87
CA ASP A 405 -18.01 6.61 4.36
C ASP A 405 -17.44 5.62 5.39
N VAL A 406 -16.14 5.71 5.68
CA VAL A 406 -15.49 4.92 6.74
C VAL A 406 -15.92 5.48 8.09
N HIS A 407 -16.82 4.77 8.77
CA HIS A 407 -17.43 5.18 10.06
C HIS A 407 -16.52 4.85 11.24
N THR A 408 -16.05 3.60 11.32
CA THR A 408 -15.25 3.10 12.44
C THR A 408 -14.09 2.27 11.92
N VAL A 409 -12.91 2.46 12.49
CA VAL A 409 -11.72 1.66 12.25
C VAL A 409 -11.21 1.13 13.58
N VAL A 410 -10.95 -0.17 13.61
CA VAL A 410 -10.31 -0.87 14.72
C VAL A 410 -8.99 -1.43 14.26
N VAL A 411 -7.92 -1.20 15.00
CA VAL A 411 -6.60 -1.77 14.77
C VAL A 411 -6.14 -2.49 16.01
N ASN A 412 -5.82 -3.77 15.90
CA ASN A 412 -5.41 -4.62 17.02
C ASN A 412 -6.35 -4.50 18.23
N GLY A 413 -7.67 -4.47 17.97
CA GLY A 413 -8.71 -4.34 18.98
C GLY A 413 -8.95 -2.93 19.54
N ARG A 414 -8.14 -1.95 19.16
CA ARG A 414 -8.29 -0.55 19.56
C ARG A 414 -9.11 0.23 18.53
N ILE A 415 -10.16 0.94 18.96
CA ILE A 415 -10.89 1.86 18.10
C ILE A 415 -10.00 3.10 17.86
N VAL A 416 -9.65 3.35 16.61
CA VAL A 416 -8.76 4.44 16.18
C VAL A 416 -9.48 5.52 15.36
N LYS A 417 -10.64 5.16 14.82
CA LYS A 417 -11.61 6.07 14.19
C LYS A 417 -13.02 5.68 14.62
N HIS A 418 -13.87 6.65 14.93
CA HIS A 418 -15.27 6.41 15.27
C HIS A 418 -16.14 7.62 14.87
N ASN A 419 -17.35 7.35 14.37
CA ASN A 419 -18.24 8.39 13.86
C ASN A 419 -17.52 9.33 12.88
N HIS A 420 -16.81 8.73 11.88
CA HIS A 420 -16.06 9.44 10.83
C HIS A 420 -14.90 10.30 11.32
N ARG A 421 -14.48 10.20 12.58
CA ARG A 421 -13.41 11.01 13.17
C ARG A 421 -12.34 10.14 13.80
N LEU A 422 -11.08 10.50 13.57
CA LEU A 422 -9.95 9.93 14.29
C LEU A 422 -10.15 10.18 15.80
N THR A 423 -9.88 9.17 16.63
CA THR A 423 -10.01 9.27 18.08
C THR A 423 -8.95 10.18 18.68
N ASP A 424 -7.77 10.26 18.08
CA ASP A 424 -6.70 11.20 18.43
C ASP A 424 -6.75 12.43 17.52
N ALA A 425 -7.53 13.42 17.91
CA ALA A 425 -7.62 14.70 17.20
C ALA A 425 -6.35 15.57 17.34
N ASP A 426 -5.58 15.39 18.43
CA ASP A 426 -4.36 16.17 18.68
C ASP A 426 -3.25 15.78 17.70
N SER A 427 -3.11 14.50 17.37
CA SER A 427 -2.12 14.03 16.41
C SER A 427 -2.34 14.61 15.01
N LEU A 428 -3.57 14.75 14.55
CA LEU A 428 -3.85 15.43 13.27
C LEU A 428 -3.44 16.90 13.30
N GLY A 429 -3.69 17.59 14.41
CA GLY A 429 -3.25 18.98 14.60
C GLY A 429 -1.72 19.11 14.60
N LYS A 430 -1.01 18.19 15.23
CA LYS A 430 0.47 18.12 15.23
C LYS A 430 1.00 17.87 13.81
N ALA A 431 0.44 16.87 13.11
CA ALA A 431 0.84 16.53 11.74
C ALA A 431 0.70 17.72 10.78
N ARG A 432 -0.43 18.45 10.85
CA ARG A 432 -0.64 19.65 10.03
C ARG A 432 0.43 20.71 10.27
N ARG A 433 0.69 21.06 11.54
CA ARG A 433 1.72 22.06 11.86
C ARG A 433 3.13 21.62 11.43
N ALA A 434 3.46 20.35 11.58
CA ALA A 434 4.75 19.82 11.15
C ALA A 434 4.92 19.89 9.63
N VAL A 435 3.86 19.53 8.88
CA VAL A 435 3.86 19.62 7.41
C VAL A 435 3.92 21.09 6.94
N ASP A 436 3.20 22.01 7.59
CA ASP A 436 3.28 23.44 7.28
C ASP A 436 4.74 23.94 7.41
N GLN A 437 5.43 23.55 8.50
CA GLN A 437 6.84 23.90 8.72
C GLN A 437 7.76 23.26 7.65
N THR A 438 7.51 22.03 7.24
CA THR A 438 8.23 21.36 6.15
C THR A 438 8.06 22.12 4.84
N VAL A 439 6.83 22.48 4.48
CA VAL A 439 6.53 23.23 3.25
C VAL A 439 7.21 24.61 3.27
N GLU A 440 7.10 25.35 4.38
CA GLU A 440 7.76 26.65 4.55
C GLU A 440 9.29 26.51 4.39
N TYR A 441 9.88 25.50 5.01
CA TYR A 441 11.32 25.24 4.89
C TYR A 441 11.72 24.95 3.44
N LEU A 442 11.02 24.03 2.76
CA LEU A 442 11.33 23.68 1.37
C LEU A 442 11.16 24.85 0.42
N GLN A 443 10.10 25.65 0.60
CA GLN A 443 9.91 26.89 -0.16
C GLN A 443 11.05 27.88 0.06
N GLY A 444 11.51 28.00 1.30
CA GLY A 444 12.65 28.86 1.65
C GLY A 444 13.96 28.40 1.01
N GLN A 445 14.18 27.09 0.90
CA GLN A 445 15.39 26.51 0.28
C GLN A 445 15.38 26.64 -1.24
N LEU A 446 14.25 26.40 -1.89
CA LEU A 446 14.13 26.43 -3.34
C LEU A 446 13.93 27.86 -3.90
N GLY A 447 13.29 28.71 -3.13
CA GLY A 447 12.82 30.02 -3.58
C GLY A 447 11.50 29.95 -4.37
N PRO A 448 10.80 31.08 -4.52
CA PRO A 448 9.44 31.10 -5.07
C PRO A 448 9.38 30.68 -6.53
N ASP A 449 10.36 31.02 -7.35
CA ASP A 449 10.37 30.70 -8.78
C ASP A 449 10.56 29.21 -9.01
N ALA A 450 11.57 28.58 -8.39
CA ALA A 450 11.80 27.14 -8.49
C ALA A 450 10.66 26.33 -7.85
N TRP A 451 10.05 26.83 -6.77
CA TRP A 451 8.88 26.20 -6.19
C TRP A 451 7.68 26.20 -7.16
N ALA A 452 7.43 27.33 -7.84
CA ALA A 452 6.34 27.42 -8.82
C ALA A 452 6.62 26.56 -10.06
N GLU A 453 7.86 26.58 -10.58
CA GLU A 453 8.30 25.76 -11.69
C GLU A 453 8.15 24.27 -11.39
N GLY A 454 8.44 23.84 -10.16
CA GLY A 454 8.40 22.44 -9.75
C GLY A 454 7.02 21.80 -9.83
N MET A 455 5.94 22.56 -9.81
CA MET A 455 4.59 22.01 -10.02
C MET A 455 4.33 21.60 -11.47
N HIS A 456 4.98 22.28 -12.44
CA HIS A 456 4.83 22.02 -13.88
C HIS A 456 6.20 22.10 -14.59
N PRO A 457 7.16 21.22 -14.21
CA PRO A 457 8.53 21.37 -14.72
C PRO A 457 8.62 20.99 -16.18
N GLU A 458 9.30 21.83 -16.95
CA GLU A 458 9.72 21.51 -18.32
C GLU A 458 11.02 20.68 -18.26
N ILE A 459 10.91 19.42 -18.60
CA ILE A 459 12.06 18.53 -18.74
C ILE A 459 12.32 18.31 -20.21
N PRO A 460 13.51 18.62 -20.72
CA PRO A 460 13.86 18.30 -22.09
C PRO A 460 13.65 16.81 -22.36
N ALA A 461 13.02 16.47 -23.48
CA ALA A 461 12.91 15.08 -23.90
C ALA A 461 14.34 14.53 -24.05
N THR A 462 14.76 13.77 -23.07
CA THR A 462 16.05 13.07 -23.09
C THR A 462 15.76 11.59 -23.05
N THR A 463 16.52 10.82 -23.81
CA THR A 463 16.64 9.39 -23.58
C THR A 463 17.47 9.20 -22.30
N LEU A 464 16.91 9.54 -21.15
CA LEU A 464 17.59 9.32 -19.86
C LEU A 464 17.85 7.84 -19.63
N PHE A 465 17.01 6.99 -20.23
CA PHE A 465 17.14 5.53 -20.20
C PHE A 465 16.53 4.96 -21.48
N GLU A 466 17.21 4.05 -22.11
CA GLU A 466 16.56 3.12 -23.02
C GLU A 466 15.65 2.24 -22.19
N ASN A 467 14.36 2.46 -22.29
CA ASN A 467 13.37 1.57 -21.68
C ASN A 467 12.89 0.58 -22.75
N PRO A 468 13.43 -0.66 -22.79
CA PRO A 468 12.97 -1.67 -23.72
C PRO A 468 11.55 -2.15 -23.43
N TYR A 469 10.97 -1.77 -22.30
CA TYR A 469 9.67 -2.23 -21.78
C TYR A 469 8.59 -1.17 -21.89
N THR A 470 8.49 -0.54 -23.06
CA THR A 470 7.41 0.42 -23.32
C THR A 470 6.07 -0.29 -23.56
N TYR A 471 4.97 0.46 -23.47
CA TYR A 471 3.63 -0.01 -23.87
C TYR A 471 3.56 -0.70 -25.23
N THR A 472 4.52 -0.41 -26.12
CA THR A 472 4.63 -1.04 -27.43
C THR A 472 4.95 -2.53 -27.38
N GLU A 473 5.61 -3.04 -26.35
CA GLU A 473 5.77 -4.48 -26.17
C GLU A 473 4.49 -5.20 -25.78
N TYR A 474 3.64 -4.57 -24.96
CA TYR A 474 2.28 -5.09 -24.70
C TYR A 474 1.43 -5.13 -25.98
N GLY A 475 1.54 -4.14 -26.85
CA GLY A 475 0.90 -4.13 -28.16
C GLY A 475 1.50 -5.16 -29.13
N LYS A 476 2.82 -5.36 -29.09
CA LYS A 476 3.53 -6.35 -29.92
C LYS A 476 3.28 -7.79 -29.49
N ARG A 477 3.10 -8.04 -28.19
CA ARG A 477 2.80 -9.41 -27.69
C ARG A 477 1.45 -9.94 -28.14
N GLY A 478 0.50 -9.06 -28.46
CA GLY A 478 -0.74 -9.46 -29.12
C GLY A 478 -0.59 -9.80 -30.62
N ALA A 479 0.47 -9.30 -31.27
CA ALA A 479 0.74 -9.53 -32.68
C ALA A 479 1.71 -10.69 -32.95
N GLU A 480 2.53 -11.08 -31.97
CA GLU A 480 3.49 -12.19 -32.10
C GLU A 480 2.94 -13.52 -31.50
N ALA A 481 1.70 -13.54 -31.07
CA ALA A 481 1.01 -14.73 -30.57
C ALA A 481 0.16 -15.41 -31.65
N GLU A 482 0.35 -15.05 -32.94
CA GLU A 482 -0.21 -15.77 -34.10
C GLU A 482 0.77 -16.80 -34.69
#